data_058c2dd0e72a52642d4cd8632fb43999
#
_entry.id   058c2dd0e72a52642d4cd8632fb43999
#
_cell.length_a   1.000
_cell.length_b   1.000
_cell.length_c   1.000
_cell.angle_alpha   90.00
_cell.angle_beta   90.00
_cell.angle_gamma   90.00
#
_symmetry.space_group_name_H-M   'P 1'
#
loop_
_entity.id
_entity.type
_entity.pdbx_description
1 polymer ?
#
loop_
_entity_poly.entity_id
_entity_poly.type
_entity_poly.pdbx_seq_one_letter_code
_entity_poly.pdbx_strand_id
1 'polypeptide(L)'
;FFENQQLQQGQNVPVIANELHGVHLEIHVPALAQLIEALNTGEADPMQVLPVLQAMYQHISDTAQLAAGDPALEAEVAQTKQVLQFAEEAINNTMKAVQKLQRDQAEMEGGEEGVAMAEQDAKMQEHEIKMQIAQEKAELDMAIKQKKHEQEMAIRDAKAALEFRENS
;
A
#
# COMPACT_ATOMS: atom_id res chain seq x y z
N PHE A 1 -19.15 -0.31 4.50
CA PHE A 1 -19.37 -1.70 4.98
C PHE A 1 -19.01 -2.75 3.92
N PHE A 2 -19.43 -2.56 2.67
CA PHE A 2 -19.21 -3.56 1.60
C PHE A 2 -17.73 -3.63 1.19
N GLU A 3 -17.08 -2.49 1.05
CA GLU A 3 -15.68 -2.34 0.71
C GLU A 3 -14.74 -3.04 1.72
N ASN A 4 -14.94 -2.80 3.03
CA ASN A 4 -14.16 -3.48 4.07
C ASN A 4 -14.27 -5.01 3.98
N GLN A 5 -15.45 -5.53 3.63
CA GLN A 5 -15.65 -6.96 3.47
C GLN A 5 -14.87 -7.51 2.27
N GLN A 6 -14.81 -6.76 1.16
CA GLN A 6 -14.04 -7.15 -0.03
C GLN A 6 -12.53 -7.12 0.25
N LEU A 7 -12.04 -6.06 0.89
CA LEU A 7 -10.64 -5.97 1.30
C LEU A 7 -10.23 -7.10 2.25
N GLN A 8 -11.09 -7.45 3.23
CA GLN A 8 -10.86 -8.58 4.14
C GLN A 8 -10.87 -9.95 3.43
N GLN A 9 -11.42 -10.03 2.23
CA GLN A 9 -11.35 -11.21 1.36
C GLN A 9 -10.15 -11.19 0.42
N GLY A 10 -9.26 -10.20 0.54
CA GLY A 10 -8.11 -10.01 -0.34
C GLY A 10 -8.49 -9.57 -1.76
N GLN A 11 -9.68 -8.97 -1.93
CA GLN A 11 -10.14 -8.46 -3.21
C GLN A 11 -9.67 -7.02 -3.41
N ASN A 12 -9.15 -6.71 -4.59
CA ASN A 12 -8.83 -5.33 -4.97
C ASN A 12 -10.12 -4.52 -5.11
N VAL A 13 -10.18 -3.41 -4.37
CA VAL A 13 -11.28 -2.45 -4.43
C VAL A 13 -10.75 -1.15 -5.02
N PRO A 14 -11.26 -0.72 -6.20
CA PRO A 14 -10.80 0.52 -6.82
C PRO A 14 -11.24 1.74 -6.00
N VAL A 15 -10.34 2.70 -5.82
CA VAL A 15 -10.64 3.99 -5.18
C VAL A 15 -11.27 4.95 -6.18
N ILE A 16 -12.34 5.64 -5.78
CA ILE A 16 -13.07 6.57 -6.65
C ILE A 16 -12.61 8.00 -6.33
N ALA A 17 -12.29 8.78 -7.37
CA ALA A 17 -11.71 10.12 -7.23
C ALA A 17 -12.57 11.14 -6.44
N ASN A 18 -13.88 10.92 -6.33
CA ASN A 18 -14.82 11.83 -5.64
C ASN A 18 -15.19 11.34 -4.22
N GLU A 19 -14.47 10.39 -3.67
CA GLU A 19 -14.68 9.90 -2.30
C GLU A 19 -14.01 10.80 -1.26
N LEU A 20 -14.40 10.61 0.01
CA LEU A 20 -13.81 11.31 1.14
C LEU A 20 -12.50 10.60 1.55
N HIS A 21 -11.42 10.85 0.80
CA HIS A 21 -10.15 10.15 0.97
C HIS A 21 -9.60 10.20 2.40
N GLY A 22 -9.77 11.32 3.13
CA GLY A 22 -9.39 11.42 4.54
C GLY A 22 -10.12 10.40 5.42
N VAL A 23 -11.42 10.19 5.20
CA VAL A 23 -12.21 9.18 5.93
C VAL A 23 -11.75 7.76 5.59
N HIS A 24 -11.40 7.49 4.33
CA HIS A 24 -10.84 6.20 3.93
C HIS A 24 -9.50 5.92 4.63
N LEU A 25 -8.59 6.89 4.66
CA LEU A 25 -7.32 6.77 5.35
C LEU A 25 -7.52 6.55 6.87
N GLU A 26 -8.42 7.29 7.50
CA GLU A 26 -8.74 7.17 8.92
C GLU A 26 -9.28 5.77 9.29
N ILE A 27 -10.00 5.12 8.38
CA ILE A 27 -10.58 3.78 8.60
C ILE A 27 -9.59 2.67 8.26
N HIS A 28 -8.95 2.75 7.08
CA HIS A 28 -8.17 1.63 6.54
C HIS A 28 -6.75 1.55 7.09
N VAL A 29 -6.11 2.69 7.40
CA VAL A 29 -4.74 2.71 7.94
C VAL A 29 -4.64 2.02 9.29
N PRO A 30 -5.52 2.29 10.29
CA PRO A 30 -5.53 1.54 11.54
C PRO A 30 -5.85 0.05 11.36
N ALA A 31 -6.75 -0.29 10.43
CA ALA A 31 -7.09 -1.69 10.16
C ALA A 31 -5.89 -2.47 9.59
N LEU A 32 -5.12 -1.86 8.68
CA LEU A 32 -3.87 -2.42 8.18
C LEU A 32 -2.84 -2.60 9.30
N ALA A 33 -2.67 -1.62 10.18
CA ALA A 33 -1.76 -1.70 11.31
C ALA A 33 -2.14 -2.85 12.28
N GLN A 34 -3.42 -3.04 12.57
CA GLN A 34 -3.91 -4.15 13.39
C GLN A 34 -3.64 -5.51 12.74
N LEU A 35 -3.79 -5.62 11.42
CA LEU A 35 -3.51 -6.85 10.69
C LEU A 35 -2.01 -7.20 10.74
N ILE A 36 -1.13 -6.20 10.62
CA ILE A 36 0.32 -6.37 10.76
C ILE A 36 0.66 -6.84 12.20
N GLU A 37 0.02 -6.28 13.21
CA GLU A 37 0.22 -6.68 14.59
C GLU A 37 -0.22 -8.12 14.84
N ALA A 38 -1.39 -8.54 14.33
CA ALA A 38 -1.87 -9.91 14.43
C ALA A 38 -0.93 -10.93 13.76
N LEU A 39 -0.27 -10.55 12.67
CA LEU A 39 0.80 -11.38 12.07
C LEU A 39 2.03 -11.48 12.96
N ASN A 40 2.48 -10.36 13.51
CA ASN A 40 3.67 -10.32 14.36
C ASN A 40 3.48 -11.10 15.68
N THR A 41 2.25 -11.15 16.19
CA THR A 41 1.90 -11.93 17.39
C THR A 41 1.59 -13.40 17.10
N GLY A 42 1.49 -13.77 15.82
CA GLY A 42 1.15 -15.13 15.39
C GLY A 42 -0.34 -15.49 15.55
N GLU A 43 -1.18 -14.49 15.74
CA GLU A 43 -2.65 -14.67 15.82
C GLU A 43 -3.29 -14.86 14.45
N ALA A 44 -2.60 -14.44 13.38
CA ALA A 44 -3.08 -14.53 12.01
C ALA A 44 -2.27 -15.54 11.19
N ASP A 45 -2.98 -16.32 10.35
CA ASP A 45 -2.36 -17.28 9.43
C ASP A 45 -1.73 -16.53 8.24
N PRO A 46 -0.40 -16.67 8.00
CA PRO A 46 0.29 -16.02 6.88
C PRO A 46 -0.33 -16.31 5.51
N MET A 47 -0.82 -17.53 5.26
CA MET A 47 -1.39 -17.92 3.97
C MET A 47 -2.71 -17.21 3.70
N GLN A 48 -3.52 -16.99 4.73
CA GLN A 48 -4.82 -16.33 4.61
C GLN A 48 -4.68 -14.79 4.55
N VAL A 49 -3.69 -14.25 5.26
CA VAL A 49 -3.54 -12.81 5.44
C VAL A 49 -2.76 -12.15 4.32
N LEU A 50 -1.85 -12.85 3.64
CA LEU A 50 -1.05 -12.24 2.57
C LEU A 50 -1.89 -11.55 1.49
N PRO A 51 -2.93 -12.15 0.90
CA PRO A 51 -3.75 -11.46 -0.09
C PRO A 51 -4.51 -10.27 0.49
N VAL A 52 -4.90 -10.32 1.77
CA VAL A 52 -5.56 -9.20 2.46
C VAL A 52 -4.61 -8.03 2.64
N LEU A 53 -3.37 -8.29 3.08
CA LEU A 53 -2.34 -7.27 3.21
C LEU A 53 -2.05 -6.56 1.88
N GLN A 54 -1.96 -7.32 0.79
CA GLN A 54 -1.71 -6.78 -0.54
C GLN A 54 -2.87 -5.91 -1.01
N ALA A 55 -4.11 -6.38 -0.89
CA ALA A 55 -5.30 -5.62 -1.27
C ALA A 55 -5.43 -4.33 -0.47
N MET A 56 -5.21 -4.38 0.85
CA MET A 56 -5.24 -3.20 1.72
C MET A 56 -4.09 -2.23 1.42
N TYR A 57 -2.88 -2.75 1.18
CA TYR A 57 -1.73 -1.93 0.79
C TYR A 57 -2.04 -1.13 -0.47
N GLN A 58 -2.51 -1.80 -1.52
CA GLN A 58 -2.85 -1.15 -2.78
C GLN A 58 -3.94 -0.11 -2.61
N HIS A 59 -5.06 -0.48 -1.99
CA HIS A 59 -6.19 0.42 -1.75
C HIS A 59 -5.79 1.68 -0.96
N ILE A 60 -4.99 1.53 0.10
CA ILE A 60 -4.50 2.65 0.90
C ILE A 60 -3.51 3.50 0.12
N SER A 61 -2.63 2.89 -0.69
CA SER A 61 -1.70 3.60 -1.57
C SER A 61 -2.44 4.46 -2.59
N ASP A 62 -3.42 3.90 -3.30
CA ASP A 62 -4.26 4.61 -4.25
C ASP A 62 -5.03 5.77 -3.59
N THR A 63 -5.60 5.53 -2.41
CA THR A 63 -6.29 6.56 -1.63
C THR A 63 -5.33 7.69 -1.25
N ALA A 64 -4.13 7.38 -0.79
CA ALA A 64 -3.12 8.38 -0.42
C ALA A 64 -2.62 9.18 -1.64
N GLN A 65 -2.53 8.57 -2.82
CA GLN A 65 -2.18 9.28 -4.06
C GLN A 65 -3.24 10.33 -4.42
N LEU A 66 -4.51 9.97 -4.33
CA LEU A 66 -5.62 10.91 -4.58
C LEU A 66 -5.71 11.99 -3.49
N ALA A 67 -5.49 11.63 -2.23
CA ALA A 67 -5.44 12.55 -1.09
C ALA A 67 -4.26 13.53 -1.14
N ALA A 68 -3.15 13.18 -1.79
CA ALA A 68 -1.94 14.02 -1.87
C ALA A 68 -2.17 15.39 -2.53
N GLY A 69 -3.29 15.58 -3.23
CA GLY A 69 -3.72 16.86 -3.79
C GLY A 69 -4.39 17.82 -2.81
N ASP A 70 -4.79 17.35 -1.64
CA ASP A 70 -5.50 18.14 -0.64
C ASP A 70 -4.54 18.60 0.48
N PRO A 71 -4.28 19.93 0.60
CA PRO A 71 -3.41 20.45 1.67
C PRO A 71 -3.92 20.14 3.08
N ALA A 72 -5.23 19.93 3.26
CA ALA A 72 -5.80 19.58 4.55
C ALA A 72 -5.45 18.14 4.99
N LEU A 73 -5.03 17.28 4.05
CA LEU A 73 -4.69 15.88 4.29
C LEU A 73 -3.18 15.60 4.24
N GLU A 74 -2.33 16.64 4.18
CA GLU A 74 -0.88 16.46 4.08
C GLU A 74 -0.29 15.64 5.23
N ALA A 75 -0.76 15.87 6.45
CA ALA A 75 -0.31 15.16 7.65
C ALA A 75 -0.74 13.69 7.63
N GLU A 76 -1.98 13.42 7.24
CA GLU A 76 -2.54 12.08 7.11
C GLU A 76 -1.83 11.27 6.02
N VAL A 77 -1.55 11.89 4.87
CA VAL A 77 -0.78 11.26 3.79
C VAL A 77 0.64 10.93 4.24
N ALA A 78 1.30 11.84 4.97
CA ALA A 78 2.65 11.59 5.50
C ALA A 78 2.66 10.42 6.52
N GLN A 79 1.67 10.36 7.40
CA GLN A 79 1.51 9.25 8.35
C GLN A 79 1.19 7.93 7.62
N THR A 80 0.28 7.96 6.66
CA THR A 80 -0.07 6.79 5.84
C THR A 80 1.15 6.21 5.16
N LYS A 81 2.02 7.05 4.61
CA LYS A 81 3.27 6.60 3.98
C LYS A 81 4.17 5.82 4.94
N GLN A 82 4.25 6.21 6.21
CA GLN A 82 5.00 5.45 7.21
C GLN A 82 4.38 4.07 7.47
N VAL A 83 3.05 4.00 7.58
CA VAL A 83 2.36 2.71 7.77
C VAL A 83 2.53 1.81 6.54
N LEU A 84 2.48 2.36 5.32
CA LEU A 84 2.74 1.60 4.10
C LEU A 84 4.18 1.03 4.05
N GLN A 85 5.19 1.70 4.62
CA GLN A 85 6.54 1.14 4.74
C GLN A 85 6.56 -0.09 5.66
N PHE A 86 5.88 -0.03 6.81
CA PHE A 86 5.75 -1.20 7.68
C PHE A 86 4.95 -2.34 7.02
N ALA A 87 3.93 -2.00 6.24
CA ALA A 87 3.16 -2.99 5.48
C ALA A 87 4.01 -3.68 4.40
N GLU A 88 4.88 -2.93 3.70
CA GLU A 88 5.86 -3.49 2.75
C GLU A 88 6.76 -4.54 3.42
N GLU A 89 7.29 -4.23 4.61
CA GLU A 89 8.10 -5.18 5.39
C GLU A 89 7.27 -6.40 5.81
N ALA A 90 6.05 -6.19 6.29
CA ALA A 90 5.15 -7.26 6.70
C ALA A 90 4.80 -8.18 5.52
N ILE A 91 4.47 -7.64 4.35
CA ILE A 91 4.21 -8.42 3.13
C ILE A 91 5.43 -9.26 2.76
N ASN A 92 6.63 -8.67 2.75
CA ASN A 92 7.87 -9.39 2.43
C ASN A 92 8.15 -10.54 3.42
N ASN A 93 7.92 -10.33 4.71
CA ASN A 93 8.12 -11.35 5.73
C ASN A 93 7.06 -12.46 5.64
N THR A 94 5.81 -12.08 5.39
CA THR A 94 4.69 -13.02 5.22
C THR A 94 4.90 -13.89 3.97
N MET A 95 5.35 -13.30 2.85
CA MET A 95 5.72 -14.06 1.65
C MET A 95 6.75 -15.15 1.95
N LYS A 96 7.82 -14.82 2.68
CA LYS A 96 8.85 -15.80 3.05
C LYS A 96 8.29 -16.92 3.92
N ALA A 97 7.36 -16.59 4.84
CA ALA A 97 6.71 -17.59 5.67
C ALA A 97 5.81 -18.51 4.84
N VAL A 98 5.02 -17.96 3.91
CA VAL A 98 4.17 -18.72 2.99
C VAL A 98 5.02 -19.61 2.08
N GLN A 99 6.09 -19.11 1.50
CA GLN A 99 7.02 -19.89 0.66
C GLN A 99 7.62 -21.06 1.44
N LYS A 100 8.02 -20.84 2.69
CA LYS A 100 8.52 -21.91 3.56
C LYS A 100 7.47 -22.98 3.79
N LEU A 101 6.24 -22.60 4.13
CA LEU A 101 5.13 -23.54 4.35
C LEU A 101 4.84 -24.35 3.08
N GLN A 102 4.79 -23.71 1.91
CA GLN A 102 4.56 -24.38 0.63
C GLN A 102 5.68 -25.36 0.31
N ARG A 103 6.94 -24.99 0.56
CA ARG A 103 8.08 -25.89 0.37
C ARG A 103 8.01 -27.10 1.31
N ASP A 104 7.72 -26.88 2.59
CA ASP A 104 7.63 -27.95 3.60
C ASP A 104 6.48 -28.91 3.24
N GLN A 105 5.38 -28.42 2.68
CA GLN A 105 4.28 -29.24 2.15
C GLN A 105 4.70 -30.04 0.90
N ALA A 106 5.36 -29.38 -0.07
CA ALA A 106 5.82 -30.01 -1.29
C ALA A 106 6.85 -31.11 -1.03
N GLU A 107 7.71 -30.93 -0.01
CA GLU A 107 8.68 -31.95 0.43
C GLU A 107 7.98 -33.21 0.98
N MET A 108 6.87 -33.02 1.72
CA MET A 108 6.08 -34.15 2.25
C MET A 108 5.28 -34.87 1.18
N GLU A 109 4.79 -34.19 0.15
CA GLU A 109 3.87 -34.76 -0.85
C GLU A 109 4.58 -35.19 -2.14
N GLY A 110 5.60 -34.50 -2.61
CA GLY A 110 6.16 -34.64 -3.96
C GLY A 110 7.67 -34.94 -4.05
N GLY A 111 8.39 -34.97 -2.92
CA GLY A 111 9.84 -35.14 -2.92
C GLY A 111 10.58 -33.99 -3.65
N GLU A 112 11.76 -34.27 -4.22
CA GLU A 112 12.65 -33.26 -4.80
C GLU A 112 12.02 -32.51 -6.01
N GLU A 113 11.23 -33.18 -6.85
CA GLU A 113 10.57 -32.55 -8.00
C GLU A 113 9.47 -31.58 -7.56
N GLY A 114 8.69 -31.94 -6.53
CA GLY A 114 7.65 -31.07 -5.96
C GLY A 114 8.25 -29.82 -5.36
N VAL A 115 9.36 -29.94 -4.63
CA VAL A 115 10.08 -28.79 -4.07
C VAL A 115 10.60 -27.85 -5.15
N ALA A 116 11.19 -28.36 -6.23
CA ALA A 116 11.71 -27.54 -7.32
C ALA A 116 10.61 -26.71 -8.02
N MET A 117 9.43 -27.30 -8.24
CA MET A 117 8.29 -26.58 -8.80
C MET A 117 7.77 -25.51 -7.84
N ALA A 118 7.59 -25.86 -6.55
CA ALA A 118 7.12 -24.91 -5.54
C ALA A 118 8.09 -23.71 -5.38
N GLU A 119 9.39 -23.93 -5.43
CA GLU A 119 10.38 -22.85 -5.39
C GLU A 119 10.35 -21.94 -6.62
N GLN A 120 10.07 -22.48 -7.79
CA GLN A 120 9.96 -21.69 -9.00
C GLN A 120 8.71 -20.80 -8.96
N ASP A 121 7.56 -21.37 -8.59
CA ASP A 121 6.31 -20.62 -8.47
C ASP A 121 6.41 -19.54 -7.38
N ALA A 122 7.01 -19.86 -6.25
CA ALA A 122 7.25 -18.92 -5.16
C ALA A 122 8.13 -17.74 -5.60
N LYS A 123 9.19 -17.96 -6.38
CA LYS A 123 10.06 -16.90 -6.91
C LYS A 123 9.33 -15.99 -7.90
N MET A 124 8.46 -16.55 -8.73
CA MET A 124 7.65 -15.75 -9.65
C MET A 124 6.66 -14.86 -8.90
N GLN A 125 5.95 -15.43 -7.93
CA GLN A 125 5.02 -14.66 -7.09
C GLN A 125 5.75 -13.56 -6.30
N GLU A 126 6.90 -13.87 -5.71
CA GLU A 126 7.71 -12.89 -4.99
C GLU A 126 8.14 -11.73 -5.91
N HIS A 127 8.56 -12.04 -7.14
CA HIS A 127 8.95 -11.03 -8.10
C HIS A 127 7.77 -10.12 -8.47
N GLU A 128 6.61 -10.70 -8.76
CA GLU A 128 5.40 -9.96 -9.13
C GLU A 128 4.95 -9.02 -8.00
N ILE A 129 4.89 -9.52 -6.77
CA ILE A 129 4.50 -8.72 -5.60
C ILE A 129 5.49 -7.58 -5.36
N LYS A 130 6.80 -7.84 -5.45
CA LYS A 130 7.83 -6.80 -5.29
C LYS A 130 7.75 -5.73 -6.38
N MET A 131 7.48 -6.12 -7.61
CA MET A 131 7.29 -5.18 -8.72
C MET A 131 6.07 -4.30 -8.49
N GLN A 132 4.94 -4.89 -8.05
CA GLN A 132 3.73 -4.15 -7.74
C GLN A 132 3.95 -3.13 -6.61
N ILE A 133 4.53 -3.56 -5.49
CA ILE A 133 4.85 -2.67 -4.37
C ILE A 133 5.80 -1.54 -4.81
N ALA A 134 6.82 -1.83 -5.62
CA ALA A 134 7.75 -0.83 -6.10
C ALA A 134 7.06 0.20 -7.02
N GLN A 135 6.14 -0.24 -7.86
CA GLN A 135 5.34 0.63 -8.72
C GLN A 135 4.44 1.54 -7.88
N GLU A 136 3.65 0.99 -6.97
CA GLU A 136 2.76 1.74 -6.08
C GLU A 136 3.51 2.82 -5.29
N LYS A 137 4.67 2.45 -4.74
CA LYS A 137 5.52 3.37 -4.00
C LYS A 137 6.05 4.50 -4.89
N ALA A 138 6.48 4.19 -6.12
CA ALA A 138 6.95 5.18 -7.06
C ALA A 138 5.83 6.13 -7.50
N GLU A 139 4.63 5.62 -7.74
CA GLU A 139 3.45 6.40 -8.10
C GLU A 139 3.03 7.34 -6.97
N LEU A 140 2.99 6.86 -5.73
CA LEU A 140 2.71 7.68 -4.55
C LEU A 140 3.76 8.78 -4.37
N ASP A 141 5.05 8.47 -4.48
CA ASP A 141 6.14 9.46 -4.37
C ASP A 141 6.07 10.51 -5.48
N MET A 142 5.73 10.11 -6.70
CA MET A 142 5.55 11.05 -7.82
C MET A 142 4.33 11.95 -7.60
N ALA A 143 3.19 11.40 -7.16
CA ALA A 143 1.98 12.16 -6.87
C ALA A 143 2.25 13.24 -5.82
N ILE A 144 2.89 12.88 -4.71
CA ILE A 144 3.25 13.83 -3.64
C ILE A 144 4.19 14.93 -4.17
N LYS A 145 5.22 14.59 -4.94
CA LYS A 145 6.16 15.56 -5.51
C LYS A 145 5.49 16.51 -6.50
N GLN A 146 4.64 15.98 -7.37
CA GLN A 146 3.92 16.78 -8.36
C GLN A 146 3.00 17.79 -7.68
N LYS A 147 2.23 17.35 -6.69
CA LYS A 147 1.31 18.23 -5.95
C LYS A 147 2.04 19.30 -5.17
N LYS A 148 3.16 18.96 -4.54
CA LYS A 148 4.01 19.95 -3.87
C LYS A 148 4.54 21.00 -4.85
N HIS A 149 4.98 20.59 -6.03
CA HIS A 149 5.43 21.52 -7.06
C HIS A 149 4.30 22.42 -7.57
N GLU A 150 3.11 21.89 -7.80
CA GLU A 150 1.94 22.67 -8.19
C GLU A 150 1.58 23.74 -7.14
N GLN A 151 1.65 23.39 -5.86
CA GLN A 151 1.40 24.32 -4.75
C GLN A 151 2.48 25.41 -4.68
N GLU A 152 3.76 25.08 -4.81
CA GLU A 152 4.86 26.02 -4.84
C GLU A 152 4.72 27.03 -6.00
N MET A 153 4.32 26.55 -7.18
CA MET A 153 4.07 27.42 -8.34
C MET A 153 2.89 28.34 -8.10
N ALA A 154 1.79 27.83 -7.56
CA ALA A 154 0.60 28.66 -7.24
C ALA A 154 0.93 29.76 -6.22
N ILE A 155 1.70 29.45 -5.19
CA ILE A 155 2.16 30.45 -4.19
C ILE A 155 3.05 31.52 -4.85
N ARG A 156 3.96 31.12 -5.72
CA ARG A 156 4.84 32.02 -6.44
C ARG A 156 4.07 32.97 -7.35
N ASP A 157 3.09 32.45 -8.10
CA ASP A 157 2.26 33.23 -8.99
C ASP A 157 1.38 34.22 -8.21
N ALA A 158 0.81 33.78 -7.07
CA ALA A 158 0.04 34.65 -6.19
C ALA A 158 0.89 35.82 -5.62
N LYS A 159 2.14 35.52 -5.21
CA LYS A 159 3.08 36.56 -4.74
C LYS A 159 3.41 37.56 -5.85
N ALA A 160 3.72 37.10 -7.05
CA ALA A 160 4.01 37.96 -8.19
C ALA A 160 2.81 38.87 -8.55
N ALA A 161 1.58 38.35 -8.46
CA ALA A 161 0.37 39.12 -8.69
C ALA A 161 0.14 40.21 -7.62
N LEU A 162 0.48 39.95 -6.35
CA LEU A 162 0.42 40.94 -5.28
C LEU A 162 1.46 42.05 -5.46
N GLU A 163 2.70 41.71 -5.75
CA GLU A 163 3.76 42.68 -6.01
C GLU A 163 3.45 43.59 -7.19
N PHE A 164 2.83 43.06 -8.24
CA PHE A 164 2.38 43.87 -9.39
C PHE A 164 1.31 44.89 -9.00
N ARG A 165 0.35 44.49 -8.11
CA ARG A 165 -0.73 45.37 -7.63
C ARG A 165 -0.19 46.52 -6.72
N GLU A 166 0.82 46.24 -5.90
CA GLU A 166 1.39 47.23 -5.00
C GLU A 166 2.25 48.28 -5.74
N ASN A 167 2.78 47.93 -6.92
CA ASN A 167 3.64 48.82 -7.72
C ASN A 167 2.88 49.55 -8.85
N SER A 168 1.56 49.42 -8.94
CA SER A 168 0.69 50.06 -9.95
C SER A 168 -0.22 51.10 -9.31
#